data_97065112791f8bf6bc6b1e3cd4fb4b5a
#
_entry.id   97065112791f8bf6bc6b1e3cd4fb4b5a
#
_cell.length_a   1.000
_cell.length_b   1.000
_cell.length_c   1.000
_cell.angle_alpha   90.00
_cell.angle_beta   90.00
_cell.angle_gamma   90.00
#
_symmetry.space_group_name_H-M   'P 1'
#
loop_
_entity.id
_entity.type
_entity.pdbx_description
1 polymer ?
#
loop_
_entity_poly.entity_id
_entity_poly.type
_entity_poly.pdbx_seq_one_letter_code
_entity_poly.pdbx_strand_id
1 'polypeptide(L)'
;MKRCPKCNFYMKDNYCVKCGYYEGKSISNLDKYQESNNDLEILLKDDYQKIIYQKNLLLIFLLGPLYFGYYHCYFYSLVFIPIEFIFVCILGMMTYGSLLFIMLSLFVSRIIYVIFANTLLIKMLNKRIKKIKSIYSENYKEVLFSMKEKSFFYLIIPVLFYLLVIVIWVIIYRTYRGNW
;
A
#
# COMPACT_ATOMS: atom_id res chain seq x y z
N MET A 1 -8.37 -29.61 3.73
CA MET A 1 -8.92 -28.51 2.93
C MET A 1 -10.44 -28.48 3.12
N LYS A 2 -10.99 -27.35 3.56
CA LYS A 2 -12.41 -27.20 3.82
C LYS A 2 -13.15 -26.90 2.50
N ARG A 3 -14.34 -27.49 2.32
CA ARG A 3 -15.15 -27.24 1.12
C ARG A 3 -16.27 -26.23 1.44
N CYS A 4 -16.57 -25.38 0.49
CA CYS A 4 -17.63 -24.38 0.62
C CYS A 4 -19.00 -25.07 0.73
N PRO A 5 -19.82 -24.77 1.77
CA PRO A 5 -21.15 -25.35 1.93
C PRO A 5 -22.13 -24.92 0.83
N LYS A 6 -21.86 -23.81 0.14
CA LYS A 6 -22.77 -23.24 -0.87
C LYS A 6 -22.51 -23.76 -2.29
N CYS A 7 -21.26 -24.06 -2.67
CA CYS A 7 -20.93 -24.50 -4.03
C CYS A 7 -19.95 -25.68 -4.10
N ASN A 8 -19.62 -26.28 -2.95
CA ASN A 8 -18.71 -27.43 -2.80
C ASN A 8 -17.27 -27.23 -3.35
N PHE A 9 -16.89 -25.98 -3.67
CA PHE A 9 -15.54 -25.65 -4.10
C PHE A 9 -14.60 -25.46 -2.92
N TYR A 10 -13.29 -25.56 -3.12
CA TYR A 10 -12.32 -25.40 -2.04
C TYR A 10 -12.30 -23.96 -1.50
N MET A 11 -12.27 -23.84 -0.18
CA MET A 11 -12.17 -22.56 0.52
C MET A 11 -10.70 -22.23 0.83
N LYS A 12 -10.31 -20.99 0.57
CA LYS A 12 -9.02 -20.44 0.97
C LYS A 12 -9.27 -19.45 2.10
N ASP A 13 -8.67 -19.69 3.27
CA ASP A 13 -8.78 -18.80 4.44
C ASP A 13 -10.20 -18.41 4.82
N ASN A 14 -11.12 -19.38 4.90
CA ASN A 14 -12.55 -19.22 5.17
C ASN A 14 -13.36 -18.49 4.08
N TYR A 15 -12.79 -18.29 2.90
CA TYR A 15 -13.42 -17.65 1.77
C TYR A 15 -13.49 -18.59 0.56
N CYS A 16 -14.65 -18.66 -0.10
CA CYS A 16 -14.80 -19.41 -1.35
C CYS A 16 -14.56 -18.52 -2.57
N VAL A 17 -13.48 -18.79 -3.29
CA VAL A 17 -13.07 -18.02 -4.49
C VAL A 17 -14.11 -18.13 -5.61
N LYS A 18 -14.91 -19.21 -5.66
CA LYS A 18 -15.88 -19.47 -6.75
C LYS A 18 -17.21 -18.76 -6.56
N CYS A 19 -17.78 -18.77 -5.34
CA CYS A 19 -19.12 -18.23 -5.09
C CYS A 19 -19.14 -17.06 -4.09
N GLY A 20 -17.99 -16.62 -3.61
CA GLY A 20 -17.90 -15.53 -2.66
C GLY A 20 -18.32 -15.86 -1.21
N TYR A 21 -18.71 -17.14 -0.92
CA TYR A 21 -19.12 -17.52 0.42
C TYR A 21 -17.97 -17.37 1.42
N TYR A 22 -18.25 -16.68 2.53
CA TYR A 22 -17.30 -16.47 3.63
C TYR A 22 -17.80 -17.18 4.90
N GLU A 23 -16.95 -18.03 5.48
CA GLU A 23 -17.21 -18.71 6.76
C GLU A 23 -16.45 -17.97 7.87
N GLY A 24 -16.95 -16.82 8.31
CA GLY A 24 -16.35 -16.01 9.36
C GLY A 24 -17.13 -16.00 10.65
N LYS A 25 -16.39 -15.98 11.76
CA LYS A 25 -16.96 -15.66 13.07
C LYS A 25 -17.29 -14.17 13.11
N SER A 26 -18.51 -13.86 13.50
CA SER A 26 -19.14 -12.58 13.78
C SER A 26 -19.81 -11.87 12.59
N ILE A 27 -20.95 -12.38 12.26
CA ILE A 27 -22.02 -11.73 11.51
C ILE A 27 -22.29 -10.29 12.05
N SER A 28 -22.18 -10.07 13.37
CA SER A 28 -22.43 -8.75 14.00
C SER A 28 -21.57 -7.58 13.50
N ASN A 29 -20.34 -7.84 13.06
CA ASN A 29 -19.47 -6.78 12.51
C ASN A 29 -19.70 -6.58 11.00
N LEU A 30 -20.14 -7.60 10.29
CA LEU A 30 -20.47 -7.49 8.87
C LEU A 30 -21.71 -6.62 8.66
N ASP A 31 -22.75 -6.81 9.50
CA ASP A 31 -24.02 -6.08 9.39
C ASP A 31 -23.81 -4.58 9.52
N LYS A 32 -22.93 -4.15 10.43
CA LYS A 32 -22.54 -2.74 10.58
C LYS A 32 -21.98 -2.10 9.30
N TYR A 33 -21.23 -2.87 8.51
CA TYR A 33 -20.61 -2.38 7.27
C TYR A 33 -21.44 -2.65 6.02
N GLN A 34 -22.36 -3.62 6.05
CA GLN A 34 -23.29 -3.89 4.94
C GLN A 34 -24.32 -2.78 4.75
N GLU A 35 -24.71 -2.11 5.84
CA GLU A 35 -25.58 -0.92 5.80
C GLU A 35 -24.85 0.34 5.30
N SER A 36 -23.52 0.33 5.31
CA SER A 36 -22.76 1.46 4.80
C SER A 36 -22.90 1.59 3.28
N ASN A 37 -23.31 2.77 2.82
CA ASN A 37 -23.31 3.11 1.39
C ASN A 37 -21.91 3.43 0.85
N ASN A 38 -20.88 3.41 1.72
CA ASN A 38 -19.51 3.76 1.35
C ASN A 38 -18.61 2.53 1.29
N ASP A 39 -18.32 2.07 0.09
CA ASP A 39 -17.47 0.90 -0.14
C ASP A 39 -16.04 1.04 0.41
N LEU A 40 -15.52 2.27 0.50
CA LEU A 40 -14.24 2.54 1.13
C LEU A 40 -14.25 2.25 2.63
N GLU A 41 -15.38 2.50 3.29
CA GLU A 41 -15.54 2.20 4.70
C GLU A 41 -15.55 0.69 4.95
N ILE A 42 -16.22 -0.08 4.09
CA ILE A 42 -16.23 -1.54 4.14
C ILE A 42 -14.82 -2.10 3.96
N LEU A 43 -14.06 -1.55 3.02
CA LEU A 43 -12.70 -1.98 2.72
C LEU A 43 -11.72 -1.60 3.84
N LEU A 44 -11.73 -0.36 4.31
CA LEU A 44 -10.77 0.18 5.28
C LEU A 44 -11.14 -0.07 6.75
N LYS A 45 -12.39 -0.41 7.03
CA LYS A 45 -12.87 -0.71 8.40
C LYS A 45 -12.45 0.38 9.40
N ASP A 46 -11.73 0.00 10.44
CA ASP A 46 -11.28 0.92 11.50
C ASP A 46 -10.31 2.01 11.03
N ASP A 47 -9.64 1.81 9.90
CA ASP A 47 -8.71 2.78 9.35
C ASP A 47 -9.37 3.84 8.48
N TYR A 48 -10.65 3.66 8.10
CA TYR A 48 -11.37 4.61 7.27
C TYR A 48 -11.29 6.04 7.82
N GLN A 49 -11.65 6.21 9.09
CA GLN A 49 -11.60 7.52 9.74
C GLN A 49 -10.18 8.09 9.80
N LYS A 50 -9.18 7.23 10.08
CA LYS A 50 -7.78 7.66 10.15
C LYS A 50 -7.25 8.15 8.80
N ILE A 51 -7.63 7.49 7.71
CA ILE A 51 -7.16 7.84 6.36
C ILE A 51 -7.89 9.06 5.82
N ILE A 52 -9.22 9.12 6.00
CA ILE A 52 -10.04 10.20 5.43
C ILE A 52 -9.92 11.49 6.24
N TYR A 53 -10.01 11.41 7.58
CA TYR A 53 -10.12 12.58 8.44
C TYR A 53 -8.81 12.94 9.16
N GLN A 54 -8.10 11.96 9.72
CA GLN A 54 -6.90 12.21 10.52
C GLN A 54 -5.61 12.22 9.69
N LYS A 55 -5.68 11.74 8.42
CA LYS A 55 -4.53 11.66 7.49
C LYS A 55 -3.31 11.11 8.19
N ASN A 56 -3.19 9.86 8.45
CA ASN A 56 -2.05 9.16 9.10
C ASN A 56 -0.65 9.77 8.81
N LEU A 57 -0.47 11.07 9.11
CA LEU A 57 0.67 11.88 8.68
C LEU A 57 2.00 11.30 9.14
N LEU A 58 2.04 10.84 10.39
CA LEU A 58 3.24 10.25 10.96
C LEU A 58 3.63 8.95 10.27
N LEU A 59 2.65 8.08 9.97
CA LEU A 59 2.90 6.83 9.26
C LEU A 59 3.38 7.08 7.82
N ILE A 60 2.76 8.05 7.14
CA ILE A 60 3.16 8.45 5.78
C ILE A 60 4.58 9.02 5.80
N PHE A 61 4.88 9.88 6.75
CA PHE A 61 6.20 10.48 6.89
C PHE A 61 7.29 9.43 7.14
N LEU A 62 7.04 8.49 8.05
CA LEU A 62 8.00 7.42 8.36
C LEU A 62 8.19 6.44 7.20
N LEU A 63 7.11 5.96 6.62
CA LEU A 63 7.17 4.95 5.56
C LEU A 63 7.47 5.53 4.18
N GLY A 64 7.09 6.79 3.91
CA GLY A 64 7.23 7.40 2.57
C GLY A 64 6.63 6.52 1.47
N PRO A 65 7.40 6.12 0.42
CA PRO A 65 6.88 5.27 -0.65
C PRO A 65 6.45 3.87 -0.18
N LEU A 66 7.00 3.36 0.93
CA LEU A 66 6.61 2.08 1.50
C LEU A 66 5.17 2.09 2.04
N TYR A 67 4.61 3.28 2.34
CA TYR A 67 3.23 3.44 2.76
C TYR A 67 2.22 2.79 1.80
N PHE A 68 2.45 2.90 0.50
CA PHE A 68 1.60 2.24 -0.49
C PHE A 68 1.73 0.71 -0.45
N GLY A 69 2.93 0.18 -0.18
CA GLY A 69 3.14 -1.25 0.01
C GLY A 69 2.38 -1.79 1.22
N TYR A 70 2.34 -1.03 2.33
CA TYR A 70 1.59 -1.37 3.53
C TYR A 70 0.10 -1.61 3.24
N TYR A 71 -0.49 -0.86 2.30
CA TYR A 71 -1.86 -1.02 1.82
C TYR A 71 -1.99 -1.90 0.57
N HIS A 72 -1.03 -2.81 0.32
CA HIS A 72 -1.05 -3.75 -0.80
C HIS A 72 -1.10 -3.07 -2.18
N CYS A 73 -0.56 -1.86 -2.28
CA CYS A 73 -0.48 -1.08 -3.52
C CYS A 73 0.94 -1.08 -4.08
N TYR A 74 1.51 -2.27 -4.29
CA TYR A 74 2.92 -2.49 -4.65
C TYR A 74 3.39 -1.69 -5.86
N PHE A 75 2.57 -1.62 -6.91
CA PHE A 75 2.96 -0.91 -8.13
C PHE A 75 3.42 0.52 -7.83
N TYR A 76 2.67 1.24 -7.00
CA TYR A 76 3.02 2.62 -6.66
C TYR A 76 4.23 2.70 -5.73
N SER A 77 4.34 1.77 -4.79
CA SER A 77 5.53 1.68 -3.95
C SER A 77 6.79 1.48 -4.80
N LEU A 78 6.76 0.54 -5.75
CA LEU A 78 7.87 0.23 -6.65
C LEU A 78 8.22 1.38 -7.60
N VAL A 79 7.24 2.19 -8.02
CA VAL A 79 7.47 3.36 -8.87
C VAL A 79 8.03 4.53 -8.06
N PHE A 80 7.50 4.78 -6.87
CA PHE A 80 7.92 5.95 -6.08
C PHE A 80 9.29 5.78 -5.41
N ILE A 81 9.72 4.55 -5.10
CA ILE A 81 11.05 4.30 -4.54
C ILE A 81 12.17 4.81 -5.47
N PRO A 82 12.23 4.45 -6.76
CA PRO A 82 13.24 5.00 -7.68
C PRO A 82 13.12 6.51 -7.87
N ILE A 83 11.90 7.06 -7.91
CA ILE A 83 11.67 8.50 -8.05
C ILE A 83 12.26 9.26 -6.86
N GLU A 84 11.98 8.82 -5.63
CA GLU A 84 12.56 9.41 -4.42
C GLU A 84 14.09 9.35 -4.47
N PHE A 85 14.60 8.21 -4.90
CA PHE A 85 16.02 7.97 -4.97
C PHE A 85 16.71 8.90 -6.00
N ILE A 86 16.14 9.02 -7.20
CA ILE A 86 16.65 9.95 -8.24
C ILE A 86 16.62 11.39 -7.72
N PHE A 87 15.55 11.80 -7.05
CA PHE A 87 15.42 13.12 -6.47
C PHE A 87 16.54 13.42 -5.45
N VAL A 88 16.80 12.48 -4.53
CA VAL A 88 17.87 12.60 -3.54
C VAL A 88 19.26 12.63 -4.21
N CYS A 89 19.48 11.82 -5.25
CA CYS A 89 20.74 11.81 -6.00
C CYS A 89 21.00 13.14 -6.71
N ILE A 90 19.99 13.70 -7.38
CA ILE A 90 20.12 14.99 -8.09
C ILE A 90 20.51 16.10 -7.11
N LEU A 91 19.79 16.20 -5.98
CA LEU A 91 20.08 17.21 -4.97
C LEU A 91 21.44 16.97 -4.29
N GLY A 92 21.80 15.72 -4.05
CA GLY A 92 23.10 15.35 -3.50
C GLY A 92 24.26 15.73 -4.41
N MET A 93 24.12 15.54 -5.74
CA MET A 93 25.13 15.97 -6.71
C MET A 93 25.27 17.50 -6.76
N MET A 94 24.16 18.24 -6.73
CA MET A 94 24.17 19.71 -6.74
C MET A 94 24.85 20.30 -5.48
N THR A 95 24.93 19.56 -4.39
CA THR A 95 25.45 20.01 -3.10
C THR A 95 26.80 19.37 -2.72
N TYR A 96 27.54 18.87 -3.73
CA TYR A 96 28.84 18.21 -3.53
C TYR A 96 28.80 17.03 -2.54
N GLY A 97 27.66 16.37 -2.40
CA GLY A 97 27.49 15.18 -1.55
C GLY A 97 27.55 15.45 -0.05
N SER A 98 27.29 16.68 0.39
CA SER A 98 27.20 17.00 1.83
C SER A 98 26.08 16.18 2.50
N LEU A 99 26.42 15.47 3.57
CA LEU A 99 25.48 14.63 4.32
C LEU A 99 24.24 15.40 4.79
N LEU A 100 24.43 16.65 5.21
CA LEU A 100 23.34 17.52 5.68
C LEU A 100 22.32 17.78 4.57
N PHE A 101 22.75 18.03 3.34
CA PHE A 101 21.83 18.25 2.22
C PHE A 101 21.14 16.98 1.75
N ILE A 102 21.78 15.82 1.85
CA ILE A 102 21.14 14.52 1.58
C ILE A 102 20.02 14.26 2.60
N MET A 103 20.27 14.50 3.88
CA MET A 103 19.25 14.38 4.92
C MET A 103 18.12 15.37 4.72
N LEU A 104 18.41 16.61 4.35
CA LEU A 104 17.40 17.63 4.05
C LEU A 104 16.54 17.24 2.84
N SER A 105 17.12 16.67 1.78
CA SER A 105 16.40 16.22 0.61
C SER A 105 15.45 15.06 0.90
N LEU A 106 15.88 14.11 1.74
CA LEU A 106 15.02 13.04 2.25
C LEU A 106 13.86 13.61 3.07
N PHE A 107 14.12 14.58 3.93
CA PHE A 107 13.09 15.22 4.74
C PHE A 107 12.05 15.94 3.85
N VAL A 108 12.49 16.68 2.85
CA VAL A 108 11.62 17.36 1.87
C VAL A 108 10.78 16.34 1.09
N SER A 109 11.37 15.23 0.64
CA SER A 109 10.62 14.18 -0.05
C SER A 109 9.50 13.60 0.83
N ARG A 110 9.76 13.40 2.13
CA ARG A 110 8.76 12.92 3.10
C ARG A 110 7.59 13.90 3.29
N ILE A 111 7.86 15.20 3.30
CA ILE A 111 6.80 16.22 3.34
C ILE A 111 5.93 16.13 2.08
N ILE A 112 6.53 15.98 0.91
CA ILE A 112 5.80 15.80 -0.35
C ILE A 112 4.87 14.58 -0.27
N TYR A 113 5.36 13.43 0.23
CA TYR A 113 4.51 12.25 0.44
C TYR A 113 3.35 12.50 1.40
N VAL A 114 3.57 13.22 2.49
CA VAL A 114 2.50 13.57 3.44
C VAL A 114 1.35 14.33 2.76
N ILE A 115 1.65 15.18 1.79
CA ILE A 115 0.63 15.96 1.07
C ILE A 115 -0.18 15.09 0.11
N PHE A 116 0.49 14.22 -0.66
CA PHE A 116 -0.15 13.54 -1.80
C PHE A 116 -0.56 12.08 -1.53
N ALA A 117 0.07 11.39 -0.56
CA ALA A 117 -0.08 9.95 -0.39
C ALA A 117 -1.52 9.52 -0.12
N ASN A 118 -2.25 10.21 0.77
CA ASN A 118 -3.63 9.84 1.07
C ASN A 118 -4.56 9.99 -0.12
N THR A 119 -4.42 11.08 -0.89
CA THR A 119 -5.23 11.30 -2.10
C THR A 119 -4.98 10.22 -3.14
N LEU A 120 -3.71 9.87 -3.35
CA LEU A 120 -3.31 8.79 -4.25
C LEU A 120 -3.82 7.44 -3.76
N LEU A 121 -3.67 7.13 -2.47
CA LEU A 121 -4.15 5.90 -1.87
C LEU A 121 -5.66 5.73 -2.07
N ILE A 122 -6.46 6.76 -1.75
CA ILE A 122 -7.91 6.74 -1.93
C ILE A 122 -8.28 6.50 -3.41
N LYS A 123 -7.59 7.18 -4.34
CA LYS A 123 -7.81 6.99 -5.79
C LYS A 123 -7.55 5.54 -6.21
N MET A 124 -6.50 4.91 -5.68
CA MET A 124 -6.13 3.53 -5.97
C MET A 124 -7.11 2.53 -5.39
N LEU A 125 -7.51 2.73 -4.13
CA LEU A 125 -8.51 1.88 -3.48
C LEU A 125 -9.84 1.96 -4.21
N ASN A 126 -10.28 3.13 -4.64
CA ASN A 126 -11.48 3.30 -5.47
C ASN A 126 -11.37 2.55 -6.81
N LYS A 127 -10.20 2.57 -7.46
CA LYS A 127 -9.98 1.79 -8.70
C LYS A 127 -10.06 0.28 -8.42
N ARG A 128 -9.53 -0.17 -7.28
CA ARG A 128 -9.60 -1.57 -6.85
C ARG A 128 -11.04 -1.99 -6.55
N ILE A 129 -11.80 -1.15 -5.83
CA ILE A 129 -13.23 -1.38 -5.55
C ILE A 129 -14.02 -1.53 -6.86
N LYS A 130 -13.82 -0.61 -7.82
CA LYS A 130 -14.50 -0.70 -9.13
C LYS A 130 -14.20 -2.02 -9.85
N LYS A 131 -12.94 -2.49 -9.80
CA LYS A 131 -12.55 -3.78 -10.38
C LYS A 131 -13.23 -4.95 -9.66
N ILE A 132 -13.33 -4.91 -8.34
CA ILE A 132 -14.01 -5.95 -7.56
C ILE A 132 -15.51 -5.99 -7.88
N LYS A 133 -16.16 -4.82 -7.96
CA LYS A 133 -17.57 -4.71 -8.36
C LYS A 133 -17.84 -5.32 -9.74
N SER A 134 -16.94 -5.10 -10.70
CA SER A 134 -17.11 -5.66 -12.05
C SER A 134 -16.94 -7.19 -12.11
N ILE A 135 -16.21 -7.78 -11.15
CA ILE A 135 -15.98 -9.24 -11.11
C ILE A 135 -17.04 -9.97 -10.30
N TYR A 136 -17.46 -9.39 -9.16
CA TYR A 136 -18.27 -10.07 -8.13
C TYR A 136 -19.68 -9.49 -7.98
N SER A 137 -20.16 -8.66 -8.89
CA SER A 137 -21.50 -8.03 -8.96
C SER A 137 -22.34 -8.02 -7.67
N GLU A 138 -23.00 -9.13 -7.31
CA GLU A 138 -23.93 -9.23 -6.17
C GLU A 138 -23.24 -9.36 -4.81
N ASN A 139 -22.10 -10.09 -4.73
CA ASN A 139 -21.43 -10.40 -3.46
C ASN A 139 -20.17 -9.55 -3.22
N TYR A 140 -20.00 -8.44 -3.95
CA TYR A 140 -18.78 -7.63 -3.86
C TYR A 140 -18.51 -7.07 -2.45
N LYS A 141 -19.53 -6.74 -1.66
CA LYS A 141 -19.40 -6.22 -0.30
C LYS A 141 -18.75 -7.23 0.64
N GLU A 142 -19.16 -8.50 0.55
CA GLU A 142 -18.57 -9.60 1.34
C GLU A 142 -17.11 -9.82 0.97
N VAL A 143 -16.79 -9.72 -0.33
CA VAL A 143 -15.42 -9.81 -0.84
C VAL A 143 -14.57 -8.65 -0.32
N LEU A 144 -15.10 -7.42 -0.37
CA LEU A 144 -14.42 -6.26 0.19
C LEU A 144 -14.13 -6.42 1.68
N PHE A 145 -15.11 -6.88 2.45
CA PHE A 145 -14.96 -7.10 3.89
C PHE A 145 -13.94 -8.18 4.23
N SER A 146 -13.86 -9.26 3.43
CA SER A 146 -12.91 -10.36 3.64
C SER A 146 -11.46 -10.01 3.29
N MET A 147 -11.25 -8.94 2.52
CA MET A 147 -9.90 -8.53 2.13
C MET A 147 -9.12 -7.97 3.32
N LYS A 148 -7.83 -8.32 3.36
CA LYS A 148 -6.88 -7.75 4.31
C LYS A 148 -6.15 -6.59 3.63
N GLU A 149 -6.53 -5.35 3.97
CA GLU A 149 -6.02 -4.17 3.27
C GLU A 149 -4.63 -3.77 3.67
N LYS A 150 -4.24 -4.04 4.92
CA LYS A 150 -2.94 -3.66 5.46
C LYS A 150 -2.25 -4.82 6.14
N SER A 151 -0.95 -4.93 5.96
CA SER A 151 -0.11 -5.83 6.73
C SER A 151 1.34 -5.41 6.62
N PHE A 152 2.09 -5.56 7.70
CA PHE A 152 3.55 -5.42 7.66
C PHE A 152 4.20 -6.44 6.72
N PHE A 153 3.61 -7.61 6.52
CA PHE A 153 4.09 -8.58 5.53
C PHE A 153 4.11 -8.03 4.10
N TYR A 154 3.21 -7.11 3.78
CA TYR A 154 3.19 -6.46 2.47
C TYR A 154 4.35 -5.49 2.26
N LEU A 155 5.05 -5.10 3.32
CA LEU A 155 6.26 -4.28 3.22
C LEU A 155 7.49 -5.05 2.78
N ILE A 156 7.51 -6.37 2.89
CA ILE A 156 8.70 -7.19 2.57
C ILE A 156 9.17 -6.92 1.13
N ILE A 157 8.28 -6.99 0.15
CA ILE A 157 8.62 -6.77 -1.26
C ILE A 157 9.14 -5.35 -1.51
N PRO A 158 8.45 -4.26 -1.11
CA PRO A 158 8.95 -2.90 -1.28
C PRO A 158 10.26 -2.64 -0.53
N VAL A 159 10.44 -3.21 0.67
CA VAL A 159 11.69 -3.06 1.45
C VAL A 159 12.85 -3.73 0.75
N LEU A 160 12.68 -4.96 0.27
CA LEU A 160 13.71 -5.65 -0.49
C LEU A 160 14.07 -4.88 -1.76
N PHE A 161 13.08 -4.33 -2.44
CA PHE A 161 13.32 -3.49 -3.62
C PHE A 161 14.06 -2.20 -3.26
N TYR A 162 13.73 -1.57 -2.13
CA TYR A 162 14.43 -0.37 -1.64
C TYR A 162 15.92 -0.67 -1.36
N LEU A 163 16.19 -1.79 -0.70
CA LEU A 163 17.57 -2.25 -0.44
C LEU A 163 18.34 -2.51 -1.75
N LEU A 164 17.68 -3.16 -2.72
CA LEU A 164 18.29 -3.40 -4.04
C LEU A 164 18.66 -2.10 -4.74
N VAL A 165 17.79 -1.09 -4.73
CA VAL A 165 18.07 0.23 -5.30
C VAL A 165 19.28 0.88 -4.62
N ILE A 166 19.38 0.80 -3.28
CA ILE A 166 20.55 1.31 -2.54
C ILE A 166 21.83 0.58 -2.95
N VAL A 167 21.81 -0.74 -3.07
CA VAL A 167 22.99 -1.53 -3.47
C VAL A 167 23.45 -1.14 -4.87
N ILE A 168 22.53 -1.05 -5.82
CA ILE A 168 22.86 -0.61 -7.20
C ILE A 168 23.53 0.77 -7.17
N TRP A 169 22.99 1.69 -6.38
CA TRP A 169 23.57 3.04 -6.27
C TRP A 169 24.97 3.02 -5.68
N VAL A 170 25.20 2.27 -4.61
CA VAL A 170 26.53 2.14 -4.00
C VAL A 170 27.54 1.62 -5.02
N ILE A 171 27.15 0.64 -5.85
CA ILE A 171 28.00 0.11 -6.92
C ILE A 171 28.33 1.20 -7.94
N ILE A 172 27.31 1.89 -8.45
CA ILE A 172 27.48 3.00 -9.43
C ILE A 172 28.39 4.10 -8.86
N TYR A 173 28.13 4.51 -7.61
CA TYR A 173 28.91 5.55 -6.95
C TYR A 173 30.38 5.15 -6.77
N ARG A 174 30.66 3.92 -6.37
CA ARG A 174 32.03 3.39 -6.24
C ARG A 174 32.75 3.34 -7.59
N THR A 175 32.06 2.86 -8.62
CA THR A 175 32.63 2.79 -9.99
C THR A 175 32.95 4.17 -10.52
N TYR A 176 32.07 5.14 -10.28
CA TYR A 176 32.30 6.52 -10.70
C TYR A 176 33.48 7.17 -9.96
N ARG A 177 33.57 6.97 -8.64
CA ARG A 177 34.63 7.57 -7.81
C ARG A 177 35.98 6.85 -7.94
N GLY A 178 36.00 5.58 -8.32
CA GLY A 178 37.23 4.81 -8.56
C GLY A 178 37.93 5.11 -9.88
N ASN A 179 37.25 5.83 -10.78
CA ASN A 179 37.83 6.26 -12.08
C ASN A 179 38.39 7.68 -12.05
N TRP A 180 38.49 8.31 -10.88
CA TRP A 180 39.14 9.59 -10.59
C TRP A 180 40.29 9.37 -9.58
#